data_69ecaf5a2fef34bf41ea9b0f32dbd21c
#
_entry.id   69ecaf5a2fef34bf41ea9b0f32dbd21c
#
_cell.length_a   1.000
_cell.length_b   1.000
_cell.length_c   1.000
_cell.angle_alpha   90.00
_cell.angle_beta   90.00
_cell.angle_gamma   90.00
#
_symmetry.space_group_name_H-M   'P 1'
#
loop_
_entity.id
_entity.type
_entity.pdbx_description
1 polymer ?
#
loop_
_entity_poly.entity_id
_entity_poly.type
_entity_poly.pdbx_seq_one_letter_code
_entity_poly.pdbx_strand_id
1 'polypeptide(L)'
;MAARTTEPAGTHEAPVPQRLLAVATRLFAERGYDRTSVQEIVEAAGVTKGALYHYFGSKDDLLHEVYARMLRLQQQRLDAVADSDAPVEERLRAAAADVVVTTIENLDDAMIFFRSMHQLSPEKFKQVRAERRRYHERFRALVEEGQRTGVFSDATPADLVVDYHFGSVHHLSTWYRADGPLTPQQVADHLADLLLRALRP
;
A
#
# COMPACT_ATOMS: atom_id res chain seq x y z
N MET A 1 -32.60 16.30 26.50
CA MET A 1 -31.10 16.30 26.57
C MET A 1 -30.60 15.83 25.23
N ALA A 2 -30.13 16.75 24.38
CA ALA A 2 -29.67 16.46 23.04
C ALA A 2 -28.19 16.02 23.10
N ALA A 3 -27.89 14.84 22.59
CA ALA A 3 -26.52 14.34 22.42
C ALA A 3 -25.80 15.19 21.37
N ARG A 4 -24.77 15.91 21.78
CA ARG A 4 -23.83 16.59 20.87
C ARG A 4 -22.96 15.49 20.22
N THR A 5 -23.17 15.30 18.93
CA THR A 5 -22.25 14.56 18.06
C THR A 5 -20.96 15.36 17.99
N THR A 6 -19.89 14.85 18.59
CA THR A 6 -18.53 15.41 18.45
C THR A 6 -18.03 15.10 17.05
N GLU A 7 -17.98 16.11 16.18
CA GLU A 7 -17.20 16.04 14.94
C GLU A 7 -15.72 15.82 15.29
N PRO A 8 -14.97 14.99 14.54
CA PRO A 8 -13.54 14.84 14.75
C PRO A 8 -12.84 16.15 14.39
N ALA A 9 -12.41 16.90 15.37
CA ALA A 9 -11.54 18.05 15.22
C ALA A 9 -10.17 17.59 14.69
N GLY A 10 -9.78 18.01 13.50
CA GLY A 10 -8.44 17.74 12.97
C GLY A 10 -8.20 17.97 11.48
N THR A 11 -9.22 18.08 10.64
CA THR A 11 -9.03 18.19 9.18
C THR A 11 -8.69 19.58 8.66
N HIS A 12 -8.88 20.65 9.43
CA HIS A 12 -8.61 22.02 9.00
C HIS A 12 -7.16 22.48 9.17
N GLU A 13 -6.35 21.81 9.99
CA GLU A 13 -4.93 22.15 10.21
C GLU A 13 -3.96 21.49 9.20
N ALA A 14 -4.36 20.42 8.54
CA ALA A 14 -3.51 19.75 7.57
C ALA A 14 -3.31 20.59 6.29
N PRO A 15 -2.10 20.56 5.67
CA PRO A 15 -1.84 21.23 4.39
C PRO A 15 -2.86 20.84 3.30
N VAL A 16 -3.20 21.80 2.42
CA VAL A 16 -4.20 21.63 1.37
C VAL A 16 -4.00 20.33 0.54
N PRO A 17 -2.78 19.98 0.08
CA PRO A 17 -2.57 18.74 -0.67
C PRO A 17 -2.94 17.48 0.13
N GLN A 18 -2.61 17.45 1.41
CA GLN A 18 -2.92 16.31 2.30
C GLN A 18 -4.43 16.18 2.51
N ARG A 19 -5.15 17.30 2.70
CA ARG A 19 -6.61 17.30 2.83
C ARG A 19 -7.29 16.80 1.56
N LEU A 20 -6.86 17.30 0.39
CA LEU A 20 -7.36 16.87 -0.92
C LEU A 20 -7.17 15.37 -1.12
N LEU A 21 -5.97 14.87 -0.82
CA LEU A 21 -5.64 13.46 -0.97
C LEU A 21 -6.45 12.57 -0.02
N ALA A 22 -6.56 12.94 1.26
CA ALA A 22 -7.36 12.20 2.24
C ALA A 22 -8.84 12.12 1.86
N VAL A 23 -9.42 13.26 1.41
CA VAL A 23 -10.82 13.31 0.95
C VAL A 23 -11.01 12.49 -0.33
N ALA A 24 -10.09 12.60 -1.30
CA ALA A 24 -10.15 11.84 -2.54
C ALA A 24 -10.08 10.34 -2.27
N THR A 25 -9.13 9.88 -1.42
CA THR A 25 -9.02 8.48 -1.00
C THR A 25 -10.34 7.98 -0.43
N ARG A 26 -10.91 8.68 0.54
CA ARG A 26 -12.19 8.29 1.14
C ARG A 26 -13.32 8.20 0.12
N LEU A 27 -13.49 9.22 -0.73
CA LEU A 27 -14.56 9.24 -1.71
C LEU A 27 -14.38 8.17 -2.79
N PHE A 28 -13.16 7.91 -3.23
CA PHE A 28 -12.85 6.82 -4.17
C PHE A 28 -13.13 5.45 -3.57
N ALA A 29 -12.80 5.23 -2.29
CA ALA A 29 -13.10 3.99 -1.59
C ALA A 29 -14.61 3.76 -1.44
N GLU A 30 -15.36 4.77 -1.00
CA GLU A 30 -16.79 4.69 -0.73
C GLU A 30 -17.65 4.58 -2.00
N ARG A 31 -17.34 5.38 -3.04
CA ARG A 31 -18.22 5.59 -4.20
C ARG A 31 -17.64 5.10 -5.51
N GLY A 32 -16.32 4.82 -5.53
CA GLY A 32 -15.56 4.53 -6.73
C GLY A 32 -15.04 5.77 -7.44
N TYR A 33 -13.97 5.60 -8.20
CA TYR A 33 -13.29 6.68 -8.90
C TYR A 33 -14.22 7.39 -9.92
N ASP A 34 -14.90 6.64 -10.79
CA ASP A 34 -15.72 7.22 -11.87
C ASP A 34 -16.86 8.09 -11.33
N ARG A 35 -17.49 7.65 -10.25
CA ARG A 35 -18.64 8.33 -9.65
C ARG A 35 -18.27 9.50 -8.74
N THR A 36 -16.99 9.75 -8.50
CA THR A 36 -16.51 10.87 -7.70
C THR A 36 -16.07 12.02 -8.61
N SER A 37 -16.67 13.19 -8.45
CA SER A 37 -16.32 14.38 -9.22
C SER A 37 -15.26 15.23 -8.50
N VAL A 38 -14.52 16.05 -9.27
CA VAL A 38 -13.61 17.08 -8.71
C VAL A 38 -14.35 18.05 -7.81
N GLN A 39 -15.62 18.38 -8.15
CA GLN A 39 -16.43 19.29 -7.34
C GLN A 39 -16.68 18.74 -5.94
N GLU A 40 -17.09 17.47 -5.84
CA GLU A 40 -17.33 16.82 -4.54
C GLU A 40 -16.04 16.74 -3.70
N ILE A 41 -14.89 16.46 -4.34
CA ILE A 41 -13.60 16.43 -3.64
C ILE A 41 -13.25 17.79 -3.04
N VAL A 42 -13.34 18.88 -3.81
CA VAL A 42 -12.95 20.21 -3.33
C VAL A 42 -13.94 20.75 -2.28
N GLU A 43 -15.23 20.48 -2.44
CA GLU A 43 -16.26 20.84 -1.44
C GLU A 43 -16.00 20.12 -0.12
N ALA A 44 -15.80 18.80 -0.16
CA ALA A 44 -15.53 18.01 1.05
C ALA A 44 -14.17 18.34 1.70
N ALA A 45 -13.18 18.79 0.91
CA ALA A 45 -11.88 19.23 1.41
C ALA A 45 -11.88 20.70 1.90
N GLY A 46 -12.97 21.46 1.69
CA GLY A 46 -13.04 22.87 2.05
C GLY A 46 -12.05 23.75 1.29
N VAL A 47 -11.86 23.46 -0.03
CA VAL A 47 -10.92 24.19 -0.89
C VAL A 47 -11.57 24.55 -2.24
N THR A 48 -10.89 25.36 -3.04
CA THR A 48 -11.35 25.71 -4.39
C THR A 48 -10.87 24.73 -5.45
N LYS A 49 -11.55 24.66 -6.61
CA LYS A 49 -11.04 23.92 -7.78
C LYS A 49 -9.66 24.39 -8.21
N GLY A 50 -9.39 25.71 -8.15
CA GLY A 50 -8.09 26.27 -8.46
C GLY A 50 -6.98 25.69 -7.58
N ALA A 51 -7.25 25.48 -6.30
CA ALA A 51 -6.29 24.85 -5.39
C ALA A 51 -6.02 23.38 -5.79
N LEU A 52 -7.05 22.62 -6.15
CA LEU A 52 -6.85 21.24 -6.61
C LEU A 52 -5.96 21.20 -7.85
N TYR A 53 -6.28 21.99 -8.88
CA TYR A 53 -5.52 22.01 -10.12
C TYR A 53 -4.10 22.55 -9.95
N HIS A 54 -3.87 23.41 -8.93
CA HIS A 54 -2.54 23.88 -8.60
C HIS A 54 -1.63 22.75 -8.05
N TYR A 55 -2.18 21.87 -7.19
CA TYR A 55 -1.40 20.81 -6.53
C TYR A 55 -1.34 19.50 -7.31
N PHE A 56 -2.42 19.13 -7.99
CA PHE A 56 -2.56 17.80 -8.62
C PHE A 56 -2.84 17.85 -10.11
N GLY A 57 -3.13 19.00 -10.70
CA GLY A 57 -3.39 19.13 -12.13
C GLY A 57 -4.69 18.45 -12.62
N SER A 58 -5.05 17.28 -12.11
CA SER A 58 -6.22 16.52 -12.52
C SER A 58 -6.73 15.55 -11.45
N LYS A 59 -7.93 14.98 -11.65
CA LYS A 59 -8.43 13.85 -10.83
C LYS A 59 -7.59 12.58 -11.00
N ASP A 60 -7.02 12.37 -12.19
CA ASP A 60 -6.09 11.27 -12.48
C ASP A 60 -4.77 11.40 -11.71
N ASP A 61 -4.29 12.65 -11.49
CA ASP A 61 -3.13 12.90 -10.63
C ASP A 61 -3.41 12.57 -9.16
N LEU A 62 -4.61 12.85 -8.68
CA LEU A 62 -5.03 12.42 -7.34
C LEU A 62 -5.05 10.89 -7.21
N LEU A 63 -5.64 10.19 -8.18
CA LEU A 63 -5.67 8.73 -8.17
C LEU A 63 -4.25 8.14 -8.21
N HIS A 64 -3.39 8.68 -9.06
CA HIS A 64 -1.99 8.30 -9.13
C HIS A 64 -1.28 8.52 -7.80
N GLU A 65 -1.48 9.67 -7.13
CA GLU A 65 -0.83 9.99 -5.87
C GLU A 65 -1.30 9.11 -4.70
N VAL A 66 -2.58 8.68 -4.68
CA VAL A 66 -3.08 7.67 -3.73
C VAL A 66 -2.20 6.41 -3.76
N TYR A 67 -1.82 5.96 -4.96
CA TYR A 67 -0.93 4.80 -5.10
C TYR A 67 0.51 5.08 -4.78
N ALA A 68 1.03 6.14 -5.40
CA ALA A 68 2.44 6.45 -5.36
C ALA A 68 2.93 6.67 -3.93
N ARG A 69 2.12 7.27 -3.06
CA ARG A 69 2.52 7.50 -1.66
C ARG A 69 2.73 6.20 -0.88
N MET A 70 1.84 5.22 -1.05
CA MET A 70 1.96 3.92 -0.38
C MET A 70 3.18 3.15 -0.90
N LEU A 71 3.35 3.10 -2.23
CA LEU A 71 4.49 2.45 -2.85
C LEU A 71 5.82 3.08 -2.44
N ARG A 72 5.90 4.41 -2.37
CA ARG A 72 7.11 5.12 -1.89
C ARG A 72 7.44 4.76 -0.44
N LEU A 73 6.44 4.75 0.44
CA LEU A 73 6.64 4.36 1.84
C LEU A 73 7.16 2.93 1.96
N GLN A 74 6.50 1.98 1.27
CA GLN A 74 6.91 0.57 1.26
C GLN A 74 8.31 0.39 0.67
N GLN A 75 8.64 1.10 -0.42
CA GLN A 75 9.98 1.04 -1.02
C GLN A 75 11.06 1.53 -0.06
N GLN A 76 10.85 2.69 0.60
CA GLN A 76 11.81 3.22 1.58
C GLN A 76 12.07 2.25 2.73
N ARG A 77 11.01 1.63 3.26
CA ARG A 77 11.13 0.67 4.36
C ARG A 77 11.83 -0.62 3.92
N LEU A 78 11.47 -1.13 2.74
CA LEU A 78 12.14 -2.29 2.15
C LEU A 78 13.62 -2.03 1.91
N ASP A 79 13.98 -0.87 1.34
CA ASP A 79 15.38 -0.52 1.10
C ASP A 79 16.17 -0.46 2.41
N ALA A 80 15.62 0.19 3.44
CA ALA A 80 16.26 0.28 4.76
C ALA A 80 16.49 -1.10 5.40
N VAL A 81 15.52 -2.01 5.28
CA VAL A 81 15.64 -3.38 5.79
C VAL A 81 16.63 -4.19 4.95
N ALA A 82 16.53 -4.11 3.62
CA ALA A 82 17.35 -4.90 2.70
C ALA A 82 18.83 -4.49 2.70
N ASP A 83 19.13 -3.23 3.02
CA ASP A 83 20.50 -2.69 3.11
C ASP A 83 21.09 -2.82 4.52
N SER A 84 20.37 -3.36 5.51
CA SER A 84 20.89 -3.57 6.86
C SER A 84 21.86 -4.75 6.93
N ASP A 85 22.71 -4.76 7.96
CA ASP A 85 23.67 -5.84 8.22
C ASP A 85 23.06 -7.08 8.89
N ALA A 86 21.74 -7.13 9.07
CA ALA A 86 21.04 -8.25 9.68
C ALA A 86 21.11 -9.51 8.78
N PRO A 87 21.03 -10.72 9.35
CA PRO A 87 20.93 -11.96 8.59
C PRO A 87 19.78 -11.92 7.57
N VAL A 88 19.97 -12.53 6.40
CA VAL A 88 19.00 -12.48 5.29
C VAL A 88 17.62 -13.00 5.69
N GLU A 89 17.54 -13.99 6.60
CA GLU A 89 16.26 -14.48 7.12
C GLU A 89 15.51 -13.42 7.92
N GLU A 90 16.22 -12.67 8.77
CA GLU A 90 15.62 -11.56 9.55
C GLU A 90 15.18 -10.41 8.65
N ARG A 91 16.00 -10.06 7.64
CA ARG A 91 15.65 -9.04 6.64
C ARG A 91 14.41 -9.43 5.84
N LEU A 92 14.34 -10.67 5.36
CA LEU A 92 13.18 -11.18 4.63
C LEU A 92 11.93 -11.20 5.52
N ARG A 93 12.06 -11.65 6.78
CA ARG A 93 10.97 -11.62 7.76
C ARG A 93 10.43 -10.20 7.96
N ALA A 94 11.31 -9.25 8.21
CA ALA A 94 10.94 -7.85 8.43
C ALA A 94 10.27 -7.25 7.19
N ALA A 95 10.81 -7.48 6.01
CA ALA A 95 10.22 -7.02 4.74
C ALA A 95 8.84 -7.64 4.49
N ALA A 96 8.67 -8.92 4.73
CA ALA A 96 7.41 -9.64 4.57
C ALA A 96 6.34 -9.16 5.56
N ALA A 97 6.71 -8.89 6.81
CA ALA A 97 5.79 -8.36 7.81
C ALA A 97 5.43 -6.89 7.52
N ASP A 98 6.39 -6.05 7.14
CA ASP A 98 6.15 -4.63 6.88
C ASP A 98 5.14 -4.39 5.75
N VAL A 99 5.22 -5.12 4.64
CA VAL A 99 4.28 -4.98 3.53
C VAL A 99 2.85 -5.36 3.94
N VAL A 100 2.69 -6.33 4.84
CA VAL A 100 1.38 -6.72 5.38
C VAL A 100 0.82 -5.62 6.28
N VAL A 101 1.61 -5.13 7.24
CA VAL A 101 1.20 -4.06 8.16
C VAL A 101 0.86 -2.80 7.39
N THR A 102 1.73 -2.36 6.50
CA THR A 102 1.50 -1.13 5.72
C THR A 102 0.29 -1.24 4.79
N THR A 103 0.02 -2.43 4.25
CA THR A 103 -1.20 -2.65 3.44
C THR A 103 -2.45 -2.61 4.29
N ILE A 104 -2.44 -3.22 5.50
CA ILE A 104 -3.58 -3.19 6.41
C ILE A 104 -3.85 -1.77 6.93
N GLU A 105 -2.82 -1.02 7.27
CA GLU A 105 -2.93 0.38 7.71
C GLU A 105 -3.46 1.31 6.62
N ASN A 106 -3.36 0.91 5.34
CA ASN A 106 -3.78 1.66 4.17
C ASN A 106 -4.75 0.85 3.27
N LEU A 107 -5.70 0.13 3.88
CA LEU A 107 -6.63 -0.76 3.16
C LEU A 107 -7.44 -0.04 2.09
N ASP A 108 -7.87 1.20 2.34
CA ASP A 108 -8.61 2.00 1.36
C ASP A 108 -7.73 2.28 0.12
N ASP A 109 -6.48 2.66 0.31
CA ASP A 109 -5.53 2.88 -0.79
C ASP A 109 -5.31 1.58 -1.59
N ALA A 110 -5.13 0.45 -0.91
CA ALA A 110 -4.98 -0.85 -1.54
C ALA A 110 -6.23 -1.27 -2.32
N MET A 111 -7.42 -1.06 -1.74
CA MET A 111 -8.70 -1.37 -2.39
C MET A 111 -8.92 -0.51 -3.63
N ILE A 112 -8.68 0.80 -3.54
CA ILE A 112 -8.76 1.73 -4.67
C ILE A 112 -7.81 1.28 -5.77
N PHE A 113 -6.58 0.90 -5.40
CA PHE A 113 -5.58 0.40 -6.32
C PHE A 113 -6.13 -0.75 -7.17
N PHE A 114 -6.57 -1.84 -6.56
CA PHE A 114 -7.03 -3.01 -7.30
C PHE A 114 -8.29 -2.76 -8.12
N ARG A 115 -9.17 -1.86 -7.67
CA ARG A 115 -10.42 -1.55 -8.36
C ARG A 115 -10.27 -0.54 -9.49
N SER A 116 -9.33 0.41 -9.38
CA SER A 116 -9.30 1.59 -10.25
C SER A 116 -7.99 1.80 -11.01
N MET A 117 -6.99 0.93 -10.86
CA MET A 117 -5.71 1.06 -11.56
C MET A 117 -5.88 1.11 -13.10
N HIS A 118 -6.85 0.38 -13.64
CA HIS A 118 -7.16 0.36 -15.07
C HIS A 118 -7.74 1.68 -15.60
N GLN A 119 -8.12 2.60 -14.70
CA GLN A 119 -8.68 3.93 -15.03
C GLN A 119 -7.61 5.02 -15.10
N LEU A 120 -6.37 4.70 -14.70
CA LEU A 120 -5.24 5.60 -14.89
C LEU A 120 -4.93 5.80 -16.36
N SER A 121 -4.46 6.99 -16.72
CA SER A 121 -3.90 7.24 -18.04
C SER A 121 -2.76 6.25 -18.33
N PRO A 122 -2.51 5.91 -19.63
CA PRO A 122 -1.47 4.94 -19.99
C PRO A 122 -0.10 5.30 -19.43
N GLU A 123 0.23 6.58 -19.37
CA GLU A 123 1.50 7.11 -18.83
C GLU A 123 1.62 6.79 -17.34
N LYS A 124 0.61 7.14 -16.54
CA LYS A 124 0.60 6.88 -15.08
C LYS A 124 0.51 5.40 -14.75
N PHE A 125 -0.25 4.65 -15.51
CA PHE A 125 -0.30 3.20 -15.38
C PHE A 125 1.08 2.57 -15.58
N LYS A 126 1.86 3.04 -16.58
CA LYS A 126 3.23 2.59 -16.82
C LYS A 126 4.16 2.95 -15.66
N GLN A 127 4.03 4.17 -15.10
CA GLN A 127 4.82 4.61 -13.93
C GLN A 127 4.54 3.73 -12.72
N VAL A 128 3.28 3.53 -12.35
CA VAL A 128 2.89 2.67 -11.21
C VAL A 128 3.38 1.24 -11.40
N ARG A 129 3.28 0.68 -12.61
CA ARG A 129 3.81 -0.67 -12.90
C ARG A 129 5.32 -0.75 -12.72
N ALA A 130 6.06 0.27 -13.14
CA ALA A 130 7.51 0.32 -12.98
C ALA A 130 7.92 0.39 -11.51
N GLU A 131 7.22 1.19 -10.70
CA GLU A 131 7.47 1.28 -9.25
C GLU A 131 7.16 -0.04 -8.54
N ARG A 132 6.02 -0.66 -8.84
CA ARG A 132 5.70 -2.00 -8.30
C ARG A 132 6.74 -3.04 -8.67
N ARG A 133 7.16 -3.05 -9.93
CA ARG A 133 8.19 -3.98 -10.40
C ARG A 133 9.48 -3.81 -9.62
N ARG A 134 9.94 -2.57 -9.38
CA ARG A 134 11.13 -2.28 -8.58
C ARG A 134 11.01 -2.84 -7.17
N TYR A 135 9.85 -2.64 -6.52
CA TYR A 135 9.58 -3.18 -5.21
C TYR A 135 9.64 -4.71 -5.18
N HIS A 136 8.98 -5.38 -6.14
CA HIS A 136 9.01 -6.83 -6.26
C HIS A 136 10.42 -7.37 -6.53
N GLU A 137 11.18 -6.73 -7.41
CA GLU A 137 12.57 -7.11 -7.71
C GLU A 137 13.47 -6.98 -6.48
N ARG A 138 13.29 -5.92 -5.68
CA ARG A 138 14.05 -5.73 -4.44
C ARG A 138 13.73 -6.79 -3.39
N PHE A 139 12.46 -7.14 -3.25
CA PHE A 139 12.03 -8.22 -2.36
C PHE A 139 12.56 -9.58 -2.83
N ARG A 140 12.47 -9.85 -4.13
CA ARG A 140 13.00 -11.07 -4.76
C ARG A 140 14.50 -11.24 -4.50
N ALA A 141 15.26 -10.16 -4.57
CA ALA A 141 16.70 -10.20 -4.32
C ALA A 141 17.05 -10.74 -2.92
N LEU A 142 16.22 -10.50 -1.89
CA LEU A 142 16.40 -11.10 -0.57
C LEU A 142 16.19 -12.62 -0.59
N VAL A 143 15.19 -13.10 -1.32
CA VAL A 143 14.95 -14.54 -1.47
C VAL A 143 16.12 -15.20 -2.21
N GLU A 144 16.55 -14.62 -3.34
CA GLU A 144 17.68 -15.11 -4.13
C GLU A 144 19.00 -15.11 -3.34
N GLU A 145 19.22 -14.09 -2.51
CA GLU A 145 20.38 -14.05 -1.61
C GLU A 145 20.38 -15.23 -0.65
N GLY A 146 19.25 -15.49 0.01
CA GLY A 146 19.12 -16.60 0.94
C GLY A 146 19.26 -17.97 0.26
N GLN A 147 18.73 -18.15 -0.95
CA GLN A 147 18.91 -19.36 -1.75
C GLN A 147 20.37 -19.56 -2.14
N ARG A 148 21.02 -18.53 -2.63
CA ARG A 148 22.42 -18.59 -3.04
C ARG A 148 23.39 -18.89 -1.88
N THR A 149 23.05 -18.42 -0.67
CA THR A 149 23.86 -18.65 0.53
C THR A 149 23.49 -19.94 1.30
N GLY A 150 22.49 -20.69 0.82
CA GLY A 150 22.03 -21.93 1.44
C GLY A 150 21.19 -21.74 2.72
N VAL A 151 20.82 -20.51 3.05
CA VAL A 151 19.90 -20.20 4.16
C VAL A 151 18.47 -20.60 3.81
N PHE A 152 18.10 -20.44 2.53
CA PHE A 152 16.80 -20.83 2.01
C PHE A 152 16.93 -21.97 0.99
N SER A 153 15.90 -22.82 0.95
CA SER A 153 15.75 -23.84 -0.08
C SER A 153 15.59 -23.20 -1.46
N ASP A 154 16.26 -23.75 -2.46
CA ASP A 154 16.13 -23.37 -3.87
C ASP A 154 15.15 -24.25 -4.66
N ALA A 155 14.45 -25.18 -3.97
CA ALA A 155 13.46 -26.07 -4.58
C ALA A 155 12.30 -25.30 -5.24
N THR A 156 11.99 -24.11 -4.75
CA THR A 156 10.98 -23.22 -5.35
C THR A 156 11.66 -21.98 -5.92
N PRO A 157 11.45 -21.66 -7.21
CA PRO A 157 11.98 -20.42 -7.80
C PRO A 157 11.57 -19.17 -7.03
N ALA A 158 12.50 -18.23 -6.85
CA ALA A 158 12.27 -16.99 -6.08
C ALA A 158 11.05 -16.19 -6.59
N ASP A 159 10.82 -16.16 -7.91
CA ASP A 159 9.65 -15.49 -8.49
C ASP A 159 8.33 -16.06 -7.97
N LEU A 160 8.20 -17.40 -7.88
CA LEU A 160 7.00 -18.04 -7.36
C LEU A 160 6.80 -17.77 -5.86
N VAL A 161 7.88 -17.73 -5.10
CA VAL A 161 7.85 -17.37 -3.67
C VAL A 161 7.32 -15.96 -3.49
N VAL A 162 7.83 -15.03 -4.28
CA VAL A 162 7.41 -13.62 -4.28
C VAL A 162 5.95 -13.49 -4.69
N ASP A 163 5.54 -14.11 -5.80
CA ASP A 163 4.17 -14.07 -6.30
C ASP A 163 3.17 -14.69 -5.30
N TYR A 164 3.54 -15.78 -4.62
CA TYR A 164 2.74 -16.38 -3.57
C TYR A 164 2.52 -15.41 -2.40
N HIS A 165 3.59 -14.80 -1.90
CA HIS A 165 3.52 -13.85 -0.78
C HIS A 165 2.67 -12.63 -1.16
N PHE A 166 2.98 -11.96 -2.28
CA PHE A 166 2.22 -10.79 -2.71
C PHE A 166 0.78 -11.13 -3.11
N GLY A 167 0.52 -12.32 -3.62
CA GLY A 167 -0.84 -12.82 -3.84
C GLY A 167 -1.66 -12.81 -2.55
N SER A 168 -1.08 -13.26 -1.43
CA SER A 168 -1.71 -13.20 -0.11
C SER A 168 -1.94 -11.77 0.38
N VAL A 169 -0.93 -10.91 0.24
CA VAL A 169 -1.01 -9.48 0.65
C VAL A 169 -2.06 -8.72 -0.16
N HIS A 170 -2.13 -8.94 -1.47
CA HIS A 170 -3.07 -8.26 -2.35
C HIS A 170 -4.54 -8.60 -2.03
N HIS A 171 -4.80 -9.76 -1.42
CA HIS A 171 -6.15 -10.16 -1.02
C HIS A 171 -6.55 -9.69 0.39
N LEU A 172 -5.68 -9.03 1.15
CA LEU A 172 -6.00 -8.52 2.50
C LEU A 172 -7.27 -7.68 2.51
N SER A 173 -7.46 -6.81 1.54
CA SER A 173 -8.67 -5.97 1.44
C SER A 173 -9.98 -6.74 1.25
N THR A 174 -9.94 -8.04 0.94
CA THR A 174 -11.13 -8.87 0.74
C THR A 174 -11.56 -9.63 1.99
N TRP A 175 -10.64 -9.92 2.90
CA TRP A 175 -10.93 -10.76 4.06
C TRP A 175 -10.51 -10.17 5.42
N TYR A 176 -9.53 -9.29 5.45
CA TYR A 176 -9.10 -8.68 6.72
C TYR A 176 -10.19 -7.75 7.26
N ARG A 177 -10.42 -7.83 8.56
CA ARG A 177 -11.38 -7.01 9.29
C ARG A 177 -10.70 -6.36 10.49
N ALA A 178 -10.81 -5.04 10.59
CA ALA A 178 -10.22 -4.27 11.70
C ALA A 178 -10.84 -4.62 13.06
N ASP A 179 -12.11 -5.11 13.06
CA ASP A 179 -12.83 -5.60 14.24
C ASP A 179 -12.64 -7.10 14.47
N GLY A 180 -11.76 -7.75 13.70
CA GLY A 180 -11.48 -9.19 13.80
C GLY A 180 -10.56 -9.54 14.99
N PRO A 181 -10.32 -10.85 15.21
CA PRO A 181 -9.57 -11.34 16.36
C PRO A 181 -8.05 -11.11 16.28
N LEU A 182 -7.51 -10.80 15.09
CA LEU A 182 -6.08 -10.63 14.86
C LEU A 182 -5.74 -9.17 14.60
N THR A 183 -4.74 -8.67 15.30
CA THR A 183 -4.16 -7.35 15.01
C THR A 183 -3.38 -7.35 13.69
N PRO A 184 -3.14 -6.18 13.07
CA PRO A 184 -2.29 -6.08 11.87
C PRO A 184 -0.95 -6.78 12.03
N GLN A 185 -0.28 -6.60 13.18
CA GLN A 185 1.00 -7.22 13.48
C GLN A 185 0.91 -8.74 13.56
N GLN A 186 -0.13 -9.28 14.21
CA GLN A 186 -0.31 -10.74 14.29
C GLN A 186 -0.54 -11.36 12.91
N VAL A 187 -1.32 -10.71 12.04
CA VAL A 187 -1.48 -11.17 10.66
C VAL A 187 -0.16 -11.13 9.90
N ALA A 188 0.61 -10.06 10.07
CA ALA A 188 1.92 -9.91 9.45
C ALA A 188 2.90 -10.99 9.90
N ASP A 189 2.98 -11.25 11.20
CA ASP A 189 3.85 -12.27 11.78
C ASP A 189 3.48 -13.67 11.25
N HIS A 190 2.19 -14.00 11.19
CA HIS A 190 1.75 -15.28 10.63
C HIS A 190 2.07 -15.45 9.15
N LEU A 191 1.86 -14.41 8.32
CA LEU A 191 2.17 -14.48 6.90
C LEU A 191 3.69 -14.55 6.64
N ALA A 192 4.49 -13.81 7.41
CA ALA A 192 5.95 -13.90 7.36
C ALA A 192 6.45 -15.29 7.81
N ASP A 193 5.87 -15.87 8.85
CA ASP A 193 6.18 -17.24 9.30
C ASP A 193 5.84 -18.28 8.23
N LEU A 194 4.70 -18.16 7.56
CA LEU A 194 4.32 -19.06 6.49
C LEU A 194 5.31 -18.98 5.31
N LEU A 195 5.71 -17.76 4.92
CA LEU A 195 6.72 -17.55 3.89
C LEU A 195 8.05 -18.22 4.24
N LEU A 196 8.58 -17.97 5.46
CA LEU A 196 9.86 -18.53 5.89
C LEU A 196 9.81 -20.04 6.05
N ARG A 197 8.68 -20.61 6.49
CA ARG A 197 8.50 -22.08 6.54
C ARG A 197 8.53 -22.71 5.16
N ALA A 198 7.97 -22.04 4.14
CA ALA A 198 8.02 -22.52 2.76
C ALA A 198 9.44 -22.48 2.15
N LEU A 199 10.33 -21.69 2.74
CA LEU A 199 11.73 -21.54 2.32
C LEU A 199 12.73 -22.37 3.13
N ARG A 200 12.27 -23.20 4.07
CA ARG A 200 13.20 -24.08 4.84
C ARG A 200 13.86 -25.10 3.92
N PRO A 201 15.18 -25.32 4.09
CA PRO A 201 15.92 -26.40 3.41
C PRO A 201 15.36 -27.79 3.68
#